data_1b2e79eff9e1205bc4ad18cd1c52be1b
#
_entry.id   1b2e79eff9e1205bc4ad18cd1c52be1b
#
_cell.length_a   1.000
_cell.length_b   1.000
_cell.length_c   1.000
_cell.angle_alpha   90.00
_cell.angle_beta   90.00
_cell.angle_gamma   90.00
#
_symmetry.space_group_name_H-M   'P 1'
#
loop_
_entity.id
_entity.type
_entity.pdbx_description
1 polymer ?
#
loop_
_entity_poly.entity_id
_entity_poly.type
_entity_poly.pdbx_seq_one_letter_code
_entity_poly.pdbx_strand_id
1 'polypeptide(L)'
;MPILFSFHGDERNASDYRDYWISMANANGFMVFAPEYSEIHYPGGDGYQLGNVFNDGDNPSLSTLNPTNEWTFSTVDPLFQDIKTRVSGTQQTYNAWGHSGGAQFLQRFRLYLPNSKLNTAICSNAGWYTVPDILINFPYGIRKGQLANTSLAIPFSKKLIIHLGLNDTDPNSSGLRHNTTVDNQQGLFRLERGRYFFDKSQTISQTLNYSFNWEKHEVIGVGHEAQLMANDALKFLIQGFLSTNNNFEKDLQTNFSVIAYPNPSDEDFTLKASKNDFELKVYDLQGKLIES
;
A
#
# COMPACT_ATOMS: atom_id res chain seq x y z
N MET A 1 -0.64 -19.89 -0.88
CA MET A 1 -1.28 -18.67 -1.44
C MET A 1 -0.67 -17.45 -0.78
N PRO A 2 -0.35 -16.38 -1.50
CA PRO A 2 0.10 -15.11 -0.92
C PRO A 2 -0.92 -14.53 0.07
N ILE A 3 -0.46 -13.69 1.00
CA ILE A 3 -1.30 -13.03 2.00
C ILE A 3 -1.28 -11.52 1.77
N LEU A 4 -2.47 -10.92 1.72
CA LEU A 4 -2.71 -9.50 1.71
C LEU A 4 -3.38 -9.08 3.02
N PHE A 5 -2.79 -8.10 3.72
CA PHE A 5 -3.48 -7.35 4.75
C PHE A 5 -4.12 -6.10 4.16
N SER A 6 -5.41 -5.87 4.43
CA SER A 6 -6.19 -4.73 4.00
C SER A 6 -6.54 -3.85 5.21
N PHE A 7 -5.94 -2.66 5.30
CA PHE A 7 -6.09 -1.75 6.43
C PHE A 7 -7.17 -0.72 6.16
N HIS A 8 -8.21 -0.71 7.01
CA HIS A 8 -9.38 0.16 6.90
C HIS A 8 -9.07 1.65 7.12
N GLY A 9 -9.99 2.50 6.68
CA GLY A 9 -9.97 3.94 6.92
C GLY A 9 -10.34 4.33 8.35
N ASP A 10 -10.67 5.60 8.52
CA ASP A 10 -11.01 6.20 9.81
C ASP A 10 -12.33 5.68 10.39
N GLU A 11 -13.25 5.24 9.54
CA GLU A 11 -14.54 4.66 9.92
C GLU A 11 -14.42 3.28 10.59
N ARG A 12 -13.25 2.67 10.64
CA ARG A 12 -12.95 1.38 11.29
C ARG A 12 -13.77 0.18 10.73
N ASN A 13 -14.25 0.28 9.49
CA ASN A 13 -15.10 -0.69 8.79
C ASN A 13 -14.27 -1.81 8.11
N ALA A 14 -13.56 -2.61 8.88
CA ALA A 14 -12.65 -3.65 8.37
C ALA A 14 -13.32 -4.66 7.42
N SER A 15 -14.61 -4.99 7.64
CA SER A 15 -15.39 -5.88 6.78
C SER A 15 -15.45 -5.40 5.33
N ASP A 16 -15.71 -4.10 5.11
CA ASP A 16 -15.79 -3.52 3.77
C ASP A 16 -14.43 -3.59 3.08
N TYR A 17 -13.37 -3.31 3.82
CA TYR A 17 -12.00 -3.38 3.34
C TYR A 17 -11.54 -4.79 2.99
N ARG A 18 -12.09 -5.83 3.62
CA ARG A 18 -11.95 -7.21 3.18
C ARG A 18 -12.73 -7.46 1.89
N ASP A 19 -13.97 -7.00 1.85
CA ASP A 19 -14.92 -7.32 0.79
C ASP A 19 -14.55 -6.67 -0.55
N TYR A 20 -13.87 -5.51 -0.53
CA TYR A 20 -13.28 -4.91 -1.72
C TYR A 20 -12.37 -5.86 -2.52
N TRP A 21 -11.79 -6.85 -1.86
CA TRP A 21 -10.80 -7.76 -2.46
C TRP A 21 -11.34 -9.13 -2.83
N ILE A 22 -12.56 -9.52 -2.42
CA ILE A 22 -13.06 -10.91 -2.57
C ILE A 22 -12.96 -11.41 -4.00
N SER A 23 -13.50 -10.67 -4.98
CA SER A 23 -13.48 -11.09 -6.38
C SER A 23 -12.05 -11.18 -6.93
N MET A 24 -11.21 -10.20 -6.59
CA MET A 24 -9.81 -10.16 -7.02
C MET A 24 -8.98 -11.27 -6.39
N ALA A 25 -9.20 -11.57 -5.11
CA ALA A 25 -8.51 -12.65 -4.40
C ALA A 25 -8.86 -14.02 -4.99
N ASN A 26 -10.15 -14.27 -5.27
CA ASN A 26 -10.61 -15.49 -5.90
C ASN A 26 -10.03 -15.67 -7.31
N ALA A 27 -10.01 -14.62 -8.11
CA ALA A 27 -9.50 -14.65 -9.48
C ALA A 27 -7.98 -14.84 -9.56
N ASN A 28 -7.22 -14.35 -8.55
CA ASN A 28 -5.75 -14.31 -8.59
C ASN A 28 -5.07 -15.20 -7.53
N GLY A 29 -5.83 -15.96 -6.77
CA GLY A 29 -5.30 -16.98 -5.87
C GLY A 29 -4.49 -16.44 -4.68
N PHE A 30 -4.97 -15.40 -4.00
CA PHE A 30 -4.39 -14.91 -2.75
C PHE A 30 -5.42 -14.84 -1.61
N MET A 31 -4.97 -14.77 -0.38
CA MET A 31 -5.82 -14.63 0.80
C MET A 31 -5.82 -13.17 1.28
N VAL A 32 -6.99 -12.69 1.70
CA VAL A 32 -7.16 -11.34 2.26
C VAL A 32 -7.57 -11.42 3.71
N PHE A 33 -6.91 -10.62 4.53
CA PHE A 33 -7.24 -10.41 5.93
C PHE A 33 -7.32 -8.90 6.18
N ALA A 34 -8.42 -8.45 6.76
CA ALA A 34 -8.61 -7.06 7.19
C ALA A 34 -8.62 -7.01 8.71
N PRO A 35 -7.47 -6.67 9.36
CA PRO A 35 -7.44 -6.52 10.80
C PRO A 35 -8.38 -5.40 11.23
N GLU A 36 -9.19 -5.66 12.24
CA GLU A 36 -10.05 -4.65 12.87
C GLU A 36 -9.29 -3.96 14.01
N TYR A 37 -9.00 -2.68 13.81
CA TYR A 37 -8.50 -1.79 14.84
C TYR A 37 -9.66 -0.91 15.33
N SER A 38 -10.53 -1.48 16.17
CA SER A 38 -11.73 -0.80 16.65
C SER A 38 -11.40 0.43 17.51
N GLU A 39 -12.26 1.44 17.48
CA GLU A 39 -12.09 2.68 18.25
C GLU A 39 -12.01 2.42 19.77
N ILE A 40 -12.65 1.35 20.25
CA ILE A 40 -12.66 0.97 21.67
C ILE A 40 -11.26 0.51 22.14
N HIS A 41 -10.56 -0.27 21.31
CA HIS A 41 -9.26 -0.84 21.67
C HIS A 41 -8.07 -0.04 21.13
N TYR A 42 -8.27 0.76 20.08
CA TYR A 42 -7.26 1.58 19.41
C TYR A 42 -7.80 3.00 19.22
N PRO A 43 -7.97 3.77 20.30
CA PRO A 43 -8.71 5.02 20.28
C PRO A 43 -7.99 6.10 19.50
N GLY A 44 -8.74 6.86 18.72
CA GLY A 44 -8.28 8.04 18.01
C GLY A 44 -7.20 7.77 16.97
N GLY A 45 -6.61 8.86 16.49
CA GLY A 45 -5.48 8.80 15.55
C GLY A 45 -4.21 8.26 16.19
N ASP A 46 -3.97 8.53 17.45
CA ASP A 46 -2.78 8.07 18.18
C ASP A 46 -2.77 6.54 18.31
N GLY A 47 -3.90 5.95 18.69
CA GLY A 47 -4.04 4.50 18.86
C GLY A 47 -4.00 3.73 17.54
N TYR A 48 -4.37 4.33 16.41
CA TYR A 48 -4.37 3.66 15.12
C TYR A 48 -3.39 4.25 14.12
N GLN A 49 -3.70 5.39 13.51
CA GLN A 49 -2.92 5.94 12.39
C GLN A 49 -1.47 6.26 12.77
N LEU A 50 -1.22 6.66 14.03
CA LEU A 50 0.10 6.89 14.59
C LEU A 50 0.71 5.67 15.28
N GLY A 51 -0.03 4.54 15.30
CA GLY A 51 0.46 3.24 15.75
C GLY A 51 0.75 3.13 17.22
N ASN A 52 0.15 4.00 18.06
CA ASN A 52 0.34 4.07 19.51
C ASN A 52 1.83 4.23 19.90
N VAL A 53 2.61 4.94 19.07
CA VAL A 53 4.03 5.19 19.38
C VAL A 53 4.14 6.16 20.57
N PHE A 54 3.23 7.12 20.66
CA PHE A 54 3.11 8.05 21.77
C PHE A 54 1.67 8.06 22.28
N ASN A 55 1.48 8.27 23.58
CA ASN A 55 0.13 8.50 24.17
C ASN A 55 -0.50 9.81 23.65
N ASP A 56 0.33 10.76 23.24
CA ASP A 56 -0.04 12.04 22.64
C ASP A 56 0.95 12.33 21.49
N GLY A 57 0.56 11.94 20.31
CA GLY A 57 1.39 12.09 19.10
C GLY A 57 1.52 13.52 18.62
N ASP A 58 0.59 14.40 18.98
CA ASP A 58 0.69 15.83 18.68
C ASP A 58 1.69 16.55 19.60
N ASN A 59 1.97 16.02 20.80
CA ASN A 59 2.96 16.50 21.76
C ASN A 59 3.99 15.42 22.14
N PRO A 60 4.78 14.90 21.20
CA PRO A 60 5.66 13.78 21.42
C PRO A 60 6.81 14.15 22.37
N SER A 61 7.03 13.29 23.38
CA SER A 61 8.11 13.43 24.37
C SER A 61 8.54 12.05 24.86
N LEU A 62 9.65 11.97 25.58
CA LEU A 62 10.08 10.70 26.21
C LEU A 62 9.08 10.21 27.27
N SER A 63 8.34 11.13 27.90
CA SER A 63 7.32 10.76 28.90
C SER A 63 6.00 10.28 28.30
N THR A 64 5.77 10.53 27.01
CA THR A 64 4.57 10.07 26.28
C THR A 64 4.88 8.92 25.32
N LEU A 65 6.16 8.52 25.21
CA LEU A 65 6.62 7.41 24.37
C LEU A 65 6.21 6.08 24.99
N ASN A 66 5.48 5.28 24.23
CA ASN A 66 5.11 3.92 24.63
C ASN A 66 6.25 2.92 24.31
N PRO A 67 6.43 1.88 25.11
CA PRO A 67 7.33 0.79 24.78
C PRO A 67 6.88 0.09 23.50
N THR A 68 7.84 -0.38 22.70
CA THR A 68 7.58 -0.93 21.36
C THR A 68 6.57 -2.09 21.34
N ASN A 69 6.51 -2.89 22.39
CA ASN A 69 5.52 -3.99 22.51
C ASN A 69 4.09 -3.52 22.73
N GLU A 70 3.86 -2.24 23.04
CA GLU A 70 2.55 -1.62 23.16
C GLU A 70 2.12 -0.87 21.89
N TRP A 71 3.03 -0.75 20.90
CA TRP A 71 2.68 -0.13 19.64
C TRP A 71 1.65 -0.96 18.88
N THR A 72 0.65 -0.31 18.33
CA THR A 72 -0.30 -0.97 17.42
C THR A 72 0.41 -1.59 16.21
N PHE A 73 1.48 -0.96 15.74
CA PHE A 73 2.33 -1.52 14.70
C PHE A 73 2.89 -2.91 15.07
N SER A 74 3.20 -3.15 16.33
CA SER A 74 3.78 -4.42 16.79
C SER A 74 2.81 -5.59 16.80
N THR A 75 1.52 -5.36 16.51
CA THR A 75 0.50 -6.41 16.40
C THR A 75 0.52 -7.13 15.05
N VAL A 76 1.07 -6.50 13.99
CA VAL A 76 0.91 -6.96 12.60
C VAL A 76 1.68 -8.24 12.31
N ASP A 77 2.96 -8.30 12.66
CA ASP A 77 3.79 -9.50 12.42
C ASP A 77 3.34 -10.71 13.25
N PRO A 78 2.98 -10.58 14.55
CA PRO A 78 2.37 -11.67 15.32
C PRO A 78 1.05 -12.16 14.71
N LEU A 79 0.19 -11.26 14.23
CA LEU A 79 -1.04 -11.63 13.54
C LEU A 79 -0.75 -12.41 12.25
N PHE A 80 0.22 -11.98 11.46
CA PHE A 80 0.67 -12.73 10.28
C PHE A 80 1.12 -14.14 10.66
N GLN A 81 1.88 -14.29 11.75
CA GLN A 81 2.38 -15.59 12.18
C GLN A 81 1.24 -16.50 12.69
N ASP A 82 0.25 -15.96 13.41
CA ASP A 82 -0.94 -16.71 13.84
C ASP A 82 -1.78 -17.18 12.64
N ILE A 83 -2.06 -16.28 11.70
CA ILE A 83 -2.77 -16.61 10.46
C ILE A 83 -2.03 -17.71 9.70
N LYS A 84 -0.72 -17.54 9.48
CA LYS A 84 0.10 -18.52 8.79
C LYS A 84 0.01 -19.90 9.44
N THR A 85 0.03 -19.96 10.75
CA THR A 85 -0.11 -21.22 11.50
C THR A 85 -1.48 -21.85 11.28
N ARG A 86 -2.57 -21.06 11.37
CA ARG A 86 -3.95 -21.55 11.20
C ARG A 86 -4.25 -22.07 9.79
N VAL A 87 -3.65 -21.46 8.76
CA VAL A 87 -3.83 -21.89 7.37
C VAL A 87 -2.76 -22.88 6.91
N SER A 88 -1.89 -23.37 7.80
CA SER A 88 -0.74 -24.23 7.48
C SER A 88 0.13 -23.63 6.36
N GLY A 89 0.32 -22.32 6.40
CA GLY A 89 1.00 -21.54 5.38
C GLY A 89 2.52 -21.62 5.47
N THR A 90 3.19 -21.45 4.33
CA THR A 90 4.66 -21.43 4.20
C THR A 90 5.22 -20.06 3.86
N GLN A 91 4.37 -19.04 3.75
CA GLN A 91 4.75 -17.69 3.38
C GLN A 91 5.77 -17.11 4.36
N GLN A 92 6.78 -16.44 3.84
CA GLN A 92 7.80 -15.74 4.65
C GLN A 92 7.47 -14.28 4.87
N THR A 93 6.63 -13.71 3.99
CA THR A 93 6.24 -12.31 3.96
C THR A 93 4.76 -12.16 3.62
N TYR A 94 4.22 -10.99 3.87
CA TYR A 94 2.88 -10.56 3.42
C TYR A 94 2.98 -9.24 2.67
N ASN A 95 1.96 -8.96 1.84
CA ASN A 95 1.76 -7.64 1.27
C ASN A 95 0.66 -6.90 2.04
N ALA A 96 0.65 -5.59 1.97
CA ALA A 96 -0.37 -4.79 2.62
C ALA A 96 -0.83 -3.64 1.73
N TRP A 97 -2.13 -3.40 1.78
CA TRP A 97 -2.80 -2.24 1.21
C TRP A 97 -3.56 -1.51 2.32
N GLY A 98 -3.48 -0.19 2.32
CA GLY A 98 -4.26 0.65 3.21
C GLY A 98 -4.79 1.86 2.44
N HIS A 99 -6.00 2.30 2.79
CA HIS A 99 -6.61 3.49 2.22
C HIS A 99 -6.95 4.50 3.31
N SER A 100 -6.83 5.80 3.01
CA SER A 100 -7.15 6.87 3.97
C SER A 100 -6.38 6.71 5.30
N GLY A 101 -7.07 6.48 6.41
CA GLY A 101 -6.47 6.18 7.73
C GLY A 101 -5.54 4.96 7.70
N GLY A 102 -5.91 3.89 6.97
CA GLY A 102 -5.08 2.70 6.79
C GLY A 102 -3.79 2.98 6.00
N ALA A 103 -3.82 3.89 5.05
CA ALA A 103 -2.62 4.35 4.35
C ALA A 103 -1.71 5.16 5.27
N GLN A 104 -2.28 5.97 6.18
CA GLN A 104 -1.55 6.67 7.22
C GLN A 104 -0.86 5.72 8.19
N PHE A 105 -1.56 4.66 8.62
CA PHE A 105 -0.99 3.59 9.42
C PHE A 105 0.20 2.93 8.70
N LEU A 106 -0.02 2.51 7.46
CA LEU A 106 0.91 1.65 6.73
C LEU A 106 2.23 2.37 6.36
N GLN A 107 2.18 3.65 5.99
CA GLN A 107 3.40 4.41 5.69
C GLN A 107 4.25 4.62 6.95
N ARG A 108 3.63 4.83 8.14
CA ARG A 108 4.33 4.94 9.42
C ARG A 108 4.84 3.59 9.90
N PHE A 109 4.04 2.53 9.74
CA PHE A 109 4.49 1.16 10.02
C PHE A 109 5.80 0.84 9.26
N ARG A 110 5.89 1.24 7.97
CA ARG A 110 7.11 1.08 7.18
C ARG A 110 8.31 1.85 7.76
N LEU A 111 8.08 3.04 8.31
CA LEU A 111 9.14 3.84 8.93
C LEU A 111 9.59 3.27 10.28
N TYR A 112 8.65 2.87 11.14
CA TYR A 112 8.93 2.49 12.52
C TYR A 112 9.34 1.01 12.66
N LEU A 113 8.79 0.10 11.86
CA LEU A 113 9.13 -1.32 11.85
C LEU A 113 9.61 -1.80 10.47
N PRO A 114 10.72 -1.24 9.96
CA PRO A 114 11.18 -1.52 8.59
C PRO A 114 11.66 -2.97 8.38
N ASN A 115 11.98 -3.69 9.46
CA ASN A 115 12.40 -5.09 9.45
C ASN A 115 11.23 -6.08 9.61
N SER A 116 9.98 -5.58 9.62
CA SER A 116 8.78 -6.43 9.62
C SER A 116 8.74 -7.38 8.41
N LYS A 117 7.84 -8.36 8.47
CA LYS A 117 7.59 -9.31 7.36
C LYS A 117 6.82 -8.69 6.18
N LEU A 118 6.54 -7.38 6.23
CA LEU A 118 5.88 -6.64 5.16
C LEU A 118 6.80 -6.55 3.93
N ASN A 119 6.38 -7.17 2.84
CA ASN A 119 7.06 -7.11 1.54
C ASN A 119 6.72 -5.79 0.81
N THR A 120 5.54 -5.70 0.26
CA THR A 120 5.06 -4.51 -0.45
C THR A 120 4.00 -3.79 0.38
N ALA A 121 4.17 -2.49 0.58
CA ALA A 121 3.17 -1.60 1.16
C ALA A 121 2.58 -0.70 0.07
N ILE A 122 1.24 -0.64 -0.02
CA ILE A 122 0.51 0.25 -0.94
C ILE A 122 -0.34 1.19 -0.10
N CYS A 123 -0.01 2.48 -0.13
CA CYS A 123 -0.64 3.53 0.66
C CYS A 123 -1.52 4.39 -0.22
N SER A 124 -2.83 4.11 -0.24
CA SER A 124 -3.80 4.79 -1.09
C SER A 124 -4.42 5.99 -0.37
N ASN A 125 -4.31 7.17 -0.97
CA ASN A 125 -5.03 8.39 -0.56
C ASN A 125 -4.92 8.72 0.94
N ALA A 126 -3.73 8.64 1.52
CA ALA A 126 -3.54 9.02 2.93
C ALA A 126 -3.91 10.48 3.17
N GLY A 127 -4.57 10.76 4.29
CA GLY A 127 -5.00 12.11 4.66
C GLY A 127 -3.84 13.07 4.91
N TRP A 128 -2.74 12.56 5.47
CA TRP A 128 -1.48 13.30 5.71
C TRP A 128 -0.37 12.31 6.07
N TYR A 129 0.87 12.79 6.09
CA TYR A 129 2.05 11.93 6.17
C TYR A 129 3.00 12.33 7.28
N THR A 130 3.74 11.36 7.82
CA THR A 130 4.98 11.59 8.58
C THR A 130 6.14 11.58 7.60
N VAL A 131 6.60 12.77 7.21
CA VAL A 131 7.69 12.92 6.25
C VAL A 131 9.01 12.49 6.91
N PRO A 132 9.89 11.73 6.25
CA PRO A 132 11.15 11.27 6.84
C PRO A 132 12.20 12.42 6.93
N ASP A 133 11.80 13.56 7.47
CA ASP A 133 12.63 14.77 7.63
C ASP A 133 12.88 15.06 9.10
N ILE A 134 14.17 15.02 9.49
CA ILE A 134 14.61 15.30 10.86
C ILE A 134 14.44 16.79 11.24
N LEU A 135 14.20 17.69 10.30
CA LEU A 135 13.96 19.09 10.57
C LEU A 135 12.51 19.39 10.94
N ILE A 136 11.61 18.46 10.67
CA ILE A 136 10.17 18.59 10.91
C ILE A 136 9.77 17.77 12.13
N ASN A 137 9.01 18.37 13.04
CA ASN A 137 8.52 17.69 14.24
C ASN A 137 7.52 16.58 13.89
N PHE A 138 7.57 15.49 14.65
CA PHE A 138 6.48 14.53 14.71
C PHE A 138 5.18 15.24 15.18
N PRO A 139 4.01 14.91 14.63
CA PRO A 139 3.73 13.77 13.78
C PRO A 139 3.92 14.02 12.27
N TYR A 140 4.25 15.23 11.82
CA TYR A 140 4.38 15.58 10.40
C TYR A 140 5.78 15.30 9.83
N GLY A 141 6.78 15.10 10.68
CA GLY A 141 8.14 14.67 10.35
C GLY A 141 8.69 13.76 11.43
N ILE A 142 9.99 13.46 11.40
CA ILE A 142 10.59 12.48 12.32
C ILE A 142 11.33 13.11 13.51
N ARG A 143 11.49 14.45 13.56
CA ARG A 143 12.10 15.11 14.72
C ARG A 143 11.22 14.90 15.95
N LYS A 144 11.81 14.49 17.07
CA LYS A 144 11.13 14.05 18.30
C LYS A 144 10.33 12.75 18.16
N GLY A 145 10.23 12.15 16.96
CA GLY A 145 9.53 10.89 16.72
C GLY A 145 10.33 9.63 17.06
N GLN A 146 11.49 9.76 17.71
CA GLN A 146 12.43 8.69 18.07
C GLN A 146 13.02 7.95 16.86
N LEU A 147 12.98 8.56 15.68
CA LEU A 147 13.68 8.11 14.48
C LEU A 147 14.82 9.09 14.14
N ALA A 148 15.98 8.55 13.76
CA ALA A 148 17.13 9.30 13.28
C ALA A 148 17.33 9.12 11.77
N ASN A 149 18.08 10.02 11.12
CA ASN A 149 18.41 9.89 9.70
C ASN A 149 19.05 8.53 9.37
N THR A 150 19.90 8.00 10.25
CA THR A 150 20.54 6.69 10.09
C THR A 150 19.54 5.52 10.09
N SER A 151 18.35 5.72 10.67
CA SER A 151 17.28 4.72 10.67
C SER A 151 16.54 4.63 9.33
N LEU A 152 16.76 5.57 8.40
CA LEU A 152 15.98 5.68 7.16
C LEU A 152 16.51 4.80 6.01
N ALA A 153 17.74 4.29 6.10
CA ALA A 153 18.33 3.47 5.04
C ALA A 153 17.48 2.21 4.75
N ILE A 154 17.00 1.54 5.79
CA ILE A 154 16.20 0.32 5.64
C ILE A 154 14.80 0.63 5.09
N PRO A 155 13.97 1.53 5.69
CA PRO A 155 12.65 1.85 5.13
C PRO A 155 12.71 2.33 3.68
N PHE A 156 13.68 3.16 3.30
CA PHE A 156 13.82 3.59 1.90
C PHE A 156 14.17 2.46 0.94
N SER A 157 14.89 1.45 1.38
CA SER A 157 15.22 0.27 0.57
C SER A 157 14.03 -0.69 0.36
N LYS A 158 12.97 -0.57 1.16
CA LYS A 158 11.79 -1.44 1.10
C LYS A 158 10.74 -0.89 0.15
N LYS A 159 9.99 -1.78 -0.50
CA LYS A 159 8.94 -1.38 -1.43
C LYS A 159 7.80 -0.65 -0.72
N LEU A 160 7.54 0.57 -1.16
CA LEU A 160 6.40 1.39 -0.74
C LEU A 160 5.82 2.09 -1.96
N ILE A 161 4.51 2.00 -2.14
CA ILE A 161 3.80 2.65 -3.25
C ILE A 161 2.90 3.74 -2.66
N ILE A 162 3.17 4.98 -3.02
CA ILE A 162 2.33 6.14 -2.75
C ILE A 162 1.32 6.20 -3.87
N HIS A 163 0.10 5.80 -3.55
CA HIS A 163 -0.96 5.52 -4.50
C HIS A 163 -2.06 6.58 -4.36
N LEU A 164 -2.23 7.41 -5.40
CA LEU A 164 -2.99 8.65 -5.31
C LEU A 164 -4.09 8.69 -6.39
N GLY A 165 -5.33 8.94 -5.97
CA GLY A 165 -6.41 9.28 -6.88
C GLY A 165 -6.25 10.70 -7.40
N LEU A 166 -6.21 10.91 -8.72
CA LEU A 166 -6.03 12.24 -9.32
C LEU A 166 -7.19 13.21 -9.01
N ASN A 167 -8.36 12.69 -8.68
CA ASN A 167 -9.54 13.49 -8.34
C ASN A 167 -9.72 13.69 -6.83
N ASP A 168 -8.79 13.21 -5.96
CA ASP A 168 -8.83 13.41 -4.51
C ASP A 168 -8.27 14.79 -4.13
N THR A 169 -8.98 15.83 -4.59
CA THR A 169 -8.57 17.25 -4.56
C THR A 169 -9.51 18.15 -3.75
N ASP A 170 -10.48 17.58 -3.03
CA ASP A 170 -11.38 18.36 -2.19
C ASP A 170 -10.73 18.70 -0.84
N PRO A 171 -10.45 19.98 -0.57
CA PRO A 171 -9.88 20.41 0.72
C PRO A 171 -10.90 20.32 1.87
N ASN A 172 -12.20 20.21 1.58
CA ASN A 172 -13.24 20.08 2.60
C ASN A 172 -13.71 18.62 2.80
N SER A 173 -12.96 17.67 2.25
CA SER A 173 -13.28 16.25 2.37
C SER A 173 -13.36 15.82 3.83
N SER A 174 -14.42 15.08 4.18
CA SER A 174 -14.62 14.57 5.55
C SER A 174 -13.41 13.80 6.07
N GLY A 175 -13.09 13.99 7.36
CA GLY A 175 -11.95 13.33 8.02
C GLY A 175 -10.57 13.83 7.58
N LEU A 176 -10.48 14.81 6.69
CA LEU A 176 -9.20 15.41 6.33
C LEU A 176 -8.75 16.40 7.41
N ARG A 177 -7.60 16.11 8.02
CA ARG A 177 -7.03 16.94 9.08
C ARG A 177 -6.55 18.29 8.52
N HIS A 178 -6.97 19.39 9.15
CA HIS A 178 -6.51 20.72 8.85
C HIS A 178 -5.91 21.41 10.09
N ASN A 179 -4.75 21.96 9.92
CA ASN A 179 -4.13 22.94 10.79
C ASN A 179 -3.00 23.65 10.02
N THR A 180 -2.56 24.79 10.55
CA THR A 180 -1.53 25.63 9.90
C THR A 180 -0.26 24.85 9.54
N THR A 181 0.14 23.86 10.36
CA THR A 181 1.37 23.10 10.11
C THR A 181 1.23 22.19 8.90
N VAL A 182 0.21 21.32 8.89
CA VAL A 182 0.05 20.34 7.81
C VAL A 182 -0.33 21.02 6.49
N ASP A 183 -1.19 22.04 6.55
CA ASP A 183 -1.67 22.75 5.35
C ASP A 183 -0.51 23.52 4.67
N ASN A 184 0.30 24.25 5.44
CA ASN A 184 1.45 24.96 4.89
C ASN A 184 2.58 24.04 4.43
N GLN A 185 2.72 22.88 5.04
CA GLN A 185 3.79 21.94 4.74
C GLN A 185 3.45 20.99 3.59
N GLN A 186 2.26 20.37 3.63
CA GLN A 186 1.92 19.25 2.75
C GLN A 186 0.87 19.63 1.69
N GLY A 187 0.12 20.72 1.88
CA GLY A 187 -0.95 21.16 1.00
C GLY A 187 -2.34 20.96 1.61
N LEU A 188 -3.35 21.35 0.84
CA LEU A 188 -4.73 21.45 1.32
C LEU A 188 -5.56 20.20 1.11
N PHE A 189 -5.15 19.28 0.23
CA PHE A 189 -5.89 18.06 -0.12
C PHE A 189 -4.96 16.87 -0.31
N ARG A 190 -5.51 15.66 -0.31
CA ARG A 190 -4.76 14.41 -0.23
C ARG A 190 -3.78 14.20 -1.38
N LEU A 191 -4.15 14.54 -2.60
CA LEU A 191 -3.27 14.42 -3.77
C LEU A 191 -2.00 15.27 -3.62
N GLU A 192 -2.14 16.55 -3.21
CA GLU A 192 -1.00 17.43 -2.92
C GLU A 192 -0.08 16.84 -1.86
N ARG A 193 -0.69 16.39 -0.75
CA ARG A 193 0.04 15.83 0.40
C ARG A 193 0.82 14.57 0.03
N GLY A 194 0.24 13.71 -0.80
CA GLY A 194 0.91 12.50 -1.26
C GLY A 194 2.08 12.81 -2.22
N ARG A 195 1.90 13.76 -3.12
CA ARG A 195 2.97 14.25 -4.00
C ARG A 195 4.11 14.86 -3.20
N TYR A 196 3.81 15.76 -2.28
CA TYR A 196 4.80 16.36 -1.39
C TYR A 196 5.58 15.30 -0.59
N PHE A 197 4.87 14.33 0.01
CA PHE A 197 5.51 13.26 0.78
C PHE A 197 6.50 12.47 -0.07
N PHE A 198 6.10 12.05 -1.26
CA PHE A 198 6.96 11.29 -2.16
C PHE A 198 8.19 12.10 -2.60
N ASP A 199 7.98 13.30 -3.12
CA ASP A 199 9.05 14.14 -3.69
C ASP A 199 10.05 14.55 -2.60
N LYS A 200 9.57 14.88 -1.39
CA LYS A 200 10.41 15.20 -0.24
C LYS A 200 11.21 13.97 0.23
N SER A 201 10.57 12.81 0.30
CA SER A 201 11.24 11.55 0.70
C SER A 201 12.35 11.16 -0.28
N GLN A 202 12.09 11.29 -1.57
CA GLN A 202 13.09 11.04 -2.62
C GLN A 202 14.29 11.99 -2.48
N THR A 203 14.04 13.27 -2.30
CA THR A 203 15.10 14.27 -2.07
C THR A 203 15.96 13.94 -0.85
N ILE A 204 15.32 13.53 0.26
CA ILE A 204 16.03 13.16 1.49
C ILE A 204 16.89 11.90 1.27
N SER A 205 16.35 10.87 0.60
CA SER A 205 17.12 9.66 0.32
C SER A 205 18.35 9.95 -0.55
N GLN A 206 18.21 10.82 -1.54
CA GLN A 206 19.34 11.28 -2.38
C GLN A 206 20.37 12.05 -1.55
N THR A 207 19.93 12.97 -0.68
CA THR A 207 20.83 13.75 0.18
C THR A 207 21.61 12.86 1.15
N LEU A 208 20.98 11.79 1.65
CA LEU A 208 21.59 10.81 2.54
C LEU A 208 22.36 9.70 1.81
N ASN A 209 22.32 9.69 0.48
CA ASN A 209 22.90 8.65 -0.38
C ASN A 209 22.39 7.23 -0.04
N TYR A 210 21.07 7.10 0.18
CA TYR A 210 20.40 5.83 0.44
C TYR A 210 19.67 5.33 -0.80
N SER A 211 19.57 4.00 -0.94
CA SER A 211 18.72 3.37 -1.94
C SER A 211 17.25 3.77 -1.72
N PHE A 212 16.53 4.05 -2.80
CA PHE A 212 15.13 4.47 -2.73
C PHE A 212 14.25 3.54 -3.57
N ASN A 213 13.44 2.72 -2.91
CA ASN A 213 12.55 1.74 -3.55
C ASN A 213 11.07 2.11 -3.34
N TRP A 214 10.80 3.40 -3.17
CA TRP A 214 9.43 3.91 -3.13
C TRP A 214 9.02 4.36 -4.52
N GLU A 215 7.74 4.18 -4.84
CA GLU A 215 7.14 4.59 -6.12
C GLU A 215 5.92 5.46 -5.87
N LYS A 216 5.67 6.41 -6.77
CA LYS A 216 4.43 7.18 -6.82
C LYS A 216 3.62 6.72 -8.01
N HIS A 217 2.34 6.39 -7.79
CA HIS A 217 1.40 6.03 -8.83
C HIS A 217 0.12 6.84 -8.68
N GLU A 218 -0.31 7.47 -9.76
CA GLU A 218 -1.49 8.33 -9.81
C GLU A 218 -2.59 7.67 -10.66
N VAL A 219 -3.81 7.56 -10.11
CA VAL A 219 -4.94 6.86 -10.72
C VAL A 219 -5.86 7.87 -11.39
N ILE A 220 -5.95 7.81 -12.70
CA ILE A 220 -6.76 8.72 -13.50
C ILE A 220 -8.25 8.47 -13.23
N GLY A 221 -9.01 9.56 -13.02
CA GLY A 221 -10.47 9.51 -12.86
C GLY A 221 -10.97 9.04 -11.50
N VAL A 222 -10.09 8.71 -10.56
CA VAL A 222 -10.44 8.25 -9.21
C VAL A 222 -10.14 9.34 -8.18
N GLY A 223 -11.07 9.54 -7.24
CA GLY A 223 -10.92 10.40 -6.07
C GLY A 223 -10.62 9.60 -4.80
N HIS A 224 -11.47 9.76 -3.77
CA HIS A 224 -11.29 9.10 -2.46
C HIS A 224 -12.04 7.77 -2.34
N GLU A 225 -12.33 7.09 -3.45
CA GLU A 225 -13.10 5.86 -3.49
C GLU A 225 -12.23 4.62 -3.22
N ALA A 226 -12.38 4.03 -2.03
CA ALA A 226 -11.56 2.90 -1.57
C ALA A 226 -11.61 1.69 -2.53
N GLN A 227 -12.82 1.32 -3.02
CA GLN A 227 -12.98 0.18 -3.94
C GLN A 227 -12.23 0.41 -5.27
N LEU A 228 -12.30 1.61 -5.83
CA LEU A 228 -11.62 1.93 -7.09
C LEU A 228 -10.10 1.94 -6.91
N MET A 229 -9.63 2.45 -5.77
CA MET A 229 -8.21 2.39 -5.41
C MET A 229 -7.73 0.95 -5.17
N ALA A 230 -8.54 0.08 -4.55
CA ALA A 230 -8.22 -1.34 -4.40
C ALA A 230 -8.10 -2.05 -5.75
N ASN A 231 -9.03 -1.77 -6.68
CA ASN A 231 -9.01 -2.34 -8.03
C ASN A 231 -7.71 -1.99 -8.78
N ASP A 232 -7.28 -0.74 -8.73
CA ASP A 232 -6.02 -0.32 -9.37
C ASP A 232 -4.78 -0.89 -8.64
N ALA A 233 -4.82 -1.00 -7.33
CA ALA A 233 -3.72 -1.52 -6.52
C ALA A 233 -3.39 -3.01 -6.80
N LEU A 234 -4.34 -3.78 -7.35
CA LEU A 234 -4.17 -5.20 -7.66
C LEU A 234 -2.94 -5.49 -8.52
N LYS A 235 -2.64 -4.65 -9.50
CA LYS A 235 -1.50 -4.82 -10.41
C LYS A 235 -0.15 -4.90 -9.69
N PHE A 236 0.02 -4.17 -8.60
CA PHE A 236 1.26 -4.18 -7.81
C PHE A 236 1.40 -5.46 -6.98
N LEU A 237 0.28 -6.07 -6.60
CA LEU A 237 0.25 -7.33 -5.86
C LEU A 237 0.56 -8.51 -6.77
N ILE A 238 -0.03 -8.55 -7.96
CA ILE A 238 0.18 -9.64 -8.93
C ILE A 238 1.64 -9.70 -9.36
N GLN A 239 2.26 -8.57 -9.69
CA GLN A 239 3.69 -8.49 -10.02
C GLN A 239 4.57 -9.02 -8.89
N GLY A 240 4.24 -8.70 -7.63
CA GLY A 240 4.92 -9.22 -6.46
C GLY A 240 4.74 -10.74 -6.26
N PHE A 241 3.59 -11.29 -6.63
CA PHE A 241 3.33 -12.74 -6.53
C PHE A 241 4.10 -13.53 -7.59
N LEU A 242 4.25 -12.98 -8.79
CA LEU A 242 5.04 -13.59 -9.87
C LEU A 242 6.54 -13.58 -9.53
N SER A 243 7.05 -12.55 -8.89
CA SER A 243 8.47 -12.47 -8.52
C SER A 243 8.90 -13.43 -7.40
N THR A 244 7.98 -13.88 -6.54
CA THR A 244 8.26 -14.86 -5.48
C THR A 244 8.25 -16.31 -5.98
N ASN A 245 7.68 -16.57 -7.16
CA ASN A 245 7.64 -17.89 -7.79
C ASN A 245 8.84 -18.17 -8.73
N ASN A 246 9.79 -17.29 -8.85
CA ASN A 246 10.92 -17.37 -9.80
C ASN A 246 11.92 -18.53 -9.56
N ASN A 247 11.62 -19.49 -8.70
CA ASN A 247 12.37 -20.76 -8.66
C ASN A 247 11.86 -21.82 -9.65
N PHE A 248 10.74 -21.56 -10.37
CA PHE A 248 10.20 -22.45 -11.40
C PHE A 248 10.34 -21.93 -12.84
N GLU A 249 10.75 -20.67 -13.02
CA GLU A 249 10.80 -20.02 -14.35
C GLU A 249 12.21 -19.86 -14.92
N LYS A 250 13.15 -20.73 -14.57
CA LYS A 250 14.46 -20.70 -15.28
C LYS A 250 14.41 -21.32 -16.66
N ASP A 251 13.26 -21.92 -17.06
CA ASP A 251 13.10 -22.62 -18.34
C ASP A 251 12.10 -21.95 -19.31
N LEU A 252 11.47 -20.82 -18.98
CA LEU A 252 10.50 -20.14 -19.86
C LEU A 252 10.86 -18.68 -20.16
N GLN A 253 12.12 -18.35 -20.41
CA GLN A 253 12.46 -17.16 -21.20
C GLN A 253 12.27 -17.45 -22.68
N THR A 254 11.04 -17.70 -23.08
CA THR A 254 10.67 -17.51 -24.47
C THR A 254 9.91 -16.20 -24.55
N ASN A 255 10.51 -15.20 -25.16
CA ASN A 255 9.87 -13.92 -25.52
C ASN A 255 8.66 -14.20 -26.43
N PHE A 256 7.54 -14.63 -25.84
CA PHE A 256 6.29 -14.81 -26.55
C PHE A 256 5.44 -13.56 -26.34
N SER A 257 5.11 -12.86 -27.40
CA SER A 257 4.20 -11.72 -27.39
C SER A 257 3.11 -11.93 -28.42
N VAL A 258 1.88 -11.58 -28.06
CA VAL A 258 0.73 -11.53 -28.96
C VAL A 258 0.17 -10.13 -28.95
N ILE A 259 -0.06 -9.58 -30.13
CA ILE A 259 -0.68 -8.26 -30.31
C ILE A 259 -1.94 -8.48 -31.15
N ALA A 260 -3.08 -7.99 -30.65
CA ALA A 260 -4.33 -7.90 -31.39
C ALA A 260 -4.52 -6.47 -31.93
N TYR A 261 -4.85 -6.32 -33.21
CA TYR A 261 -5.16 -5.01 -33.79
C TYR A 261 -6.18 -5.12 -34.93
N PRO A 262 -7.05 -4.11 -35.13
CA PRO A 262 -7.31 -3.02 -34.18
C PRO A 262 -7.90 -3.52 -32.88
N ASN A 263 -7.71 -2.77 -31.79
CA ASN A 263 -8.30 -3.08 -30.51
C ASN A 263 -8.72 -1.74 -29.83
N PRO A 264 -10.01 -1.45 -29.64
CA PRO A 264 -11.14 -2.35 -29.94
C PRO A 264 -11.38 -2.54 -31.46
N SER A 265 -12.08 -3.64 -31.82
CA SER A 265 -12.55 -3.94 -33.16
C SER A 265 -14.04 -4.23 -33.12
N ASP A 266 -14.79 -3.75 -34.13
CA ASP A 266 -16.21 -3.96 -34.32
C ASP A 266 -16.53 -5.03 -35.38
N GLU A 267 -15.48 -5.53 -36.06
CA GLU A 267 -15.59 -6.63 -37.04
C GLU A 267 -14.42 -7.62 -36.83
N ASP A 268 -13.46 -7.64 -37.72
CA ASP A 268 -12.31 -8.52 -37.70
C ASP A 268 -11.12 -7.89 -36.96
N PHE A 269 -10.29 -8.72 -36.33
CA PHE A 269 -9.01 -8.31 -35.81
C PHE A 269 -7.91 -9.27 -36.22
N THR A 270 -6.68 -8.77 -36.28
CA THR A 270 -5.50 -9.56 -36.62
C THR A 270 -4.69 -9.83 -35.37
N LEU A 271 -4.29 -11.09 -35.16
CA LEU A 271 -3.32 -11.47 -34.15
C LEU A 271 -1.93 -11.59 -34.75
N LYS A 272 -0.98 -10.92 -34.13
CA LYS A 272 0.44 -11.05 -34.46
C LYS A 272 1.18 -11.66 -33.27
N ALA A 273 1.65 -12.88 -33.42
CA ALA A 273 2.42 -13.57 -32.41
C ALA A 273 3.92 -13.60 -32.79
N SER A 274 4.78 -13.59 -31.77
CA SER A 274 6.25 -13.65 -31.97
C SER A 274 6.77 -15.07 -32.26
N LYS A 275 5.92 -16.09 -32.20
CA LYS A 275 6.22 -17.51 -32.53
C LYS A 275 5.14 -18.09 -33.42
N ASN A 276 5.51 -19.10 -34.22
CA ASN A 276 4.62 -19.71 -35.22
C ASN A 276 3.80 -20.91 -34.69
N ASP A 277 4.19 -21.49 -33.55
CA ASP A 277 3.50 -22.62 -32.95
C ASP A 277 2.83 -22.21 -31.63
N PHE A 278 1.55 -21.94 -31.68
CA PHE A 278 0.71 -21.66 -30.50
C PHE A 278 -0.73 -22.13 -30.77
N GLU A 279 -1.40 -22.52 -29.69
CA GLU A 279 -2.84 -22.78 -29.69
C GLU A 279 -3.58 -21.53 -29.25
N LEU A 280 -4.57 -21.09 -30.03
CA LEU A 280 -5.42 -19.95 -29.70
C LEU A 280 -6.81 -20.46 -29.31
N LYS A 281 -7.33 -20.01 -28.17
CA LYS A 281 -8.72 -20.23 -27.77
C LYS A 281 -9.38 -18.89 -27.47
N VAL A 282 -10.48 -18.63 -28.12
CA VAL A 282 -11.29 -17.40 -27.93
C VAL A 282 -12.53 -17.74 -27.12
N TYR A 283 -12.77 -16.97 -26.07
CA TYR A 283 -13.92 -17.14 -25.18
C TYR A 283 -14.76 -15.86 -25.17
N ASP A 284 -16.08 -16.00 -25.03
CA ASP A 284 -16.95 -14.87 -24.74
C ASP A 284 -16.80 -14.38 -23.28
N LEU A 285 -17.48 -13.29 -22.93
CA LEU A 285 -17.45 -12.71 -21.59
C LEU A 285 -18.05 -13.61 -20.49
N GLN A 286 -18.79 -14.66 -20.89
CA GLN A 286 -19.35 -15.70 -20.01
C GLN A 286 -18.43 -16.93 -19.89
N GLY A 287 -17.26 -16.92 -20.56
CA GLY A 287 -16.29 -18.02 -20.54
C GLY A 287 -16.64 -19.18 -21.47
N LYS A 288 -17.55 -19.00 -22.44
CA LYS A 288 -17.88 -19.99 -23.46
C LYS A 288 -16.87 -19.91 -24.60
N LEU A 289 -16.29 -21.05 -25.00
CA LEU A 289 -15.40 -21.13 -26.16
C LEU A 289 -16.14 -20.73 -27.43
N ILE A 290 -15.62 -19.76 -28.15
CA ILE A 290 -16.14 -19.27 -29.44
C ILE A 290 -15.35 -19.94 -30.59
N GLU A 291 -14.01 -20.00 -30.47
CA GLU A 291 -13.13 -20.50 -31.52
C GLU A 291 -11.84 -21.09 -30.90
N SER A 292 -11.22 -22.08 -31.60
CA SER A 292 -9.98 -22.74 -31.19
C SER A 292 -9.07 -23.02 -32.39
#